data_ddad7daa8fc4cb47df342acc705588d3
#
_entry.id   ddad7daa8fc4cb47df342acc705588d3
#
_cell.length_a   1.000
_cell.length_b   1.000
_cell.length_c   1.000
_cell.angle_alpha   90.00
_cell.angle_beta   90.00
_cell.angle_gamma   90.00
#
_symmetry.space_group_name_H-M   'P 1'
#
loop_
_entity.id
_entity.type
_entity.pdbx_description
1 polymer ?
#
loop_
_entity_poly.entity_id
_entity_poly.type
_entity_poly.pdbx_seq_one_letter_code
_entity_poly.pdbx_strand_id
1 'polypeptide(L)'
;MFRQTPWSWVPTLYIAEGFPYAVITTLSVIMFKTLDAGMSDTSIAFWTSLLGLPWVLKPFWAPCIDLFGRKRGWILSCQALLALLLLLMALTIPFSAGMPLLVLMLFLAAFASSTHDAAADGFYIIGLNEHEQALFSGIRNTFYRLALLAAQGVLLSCVFTLTAHRHISAQ
;
A
#
# COMPACT_ATOMS: atom_id res chain seq x y z
N MET A 1 -31.96 -5.96 -6.57
CA MET A 1 -30.56 -5.60 -6.26
C MET A 1 -29.68 -6.49 -7.13
N PHE A 2 -29.04 -5.96 -8.18
CA PHE A 2 -28.19 -6.76 -9.07
C PHE A 2 -26.99 -7.27 -8.25
N ARG A 3 -26.95 -8.57 -7.99
CA ARG A 3 -25.82 -9.23 -7.34
C ARG A 3 -24.68 -9.25 -8.35
N GLN A 4 -23.72 -8.34 -8.20
CA GLN A 4 -22.55 -8.34 -9.04
C GLN A 4 -21.80 -9.67 -8.87
N THR A 5 -21.33 -10.24 -9.96
CA THR A 5 -20.57 -11.49 -9.91
C THR A 5 -19.28 -11.24 -9.12
N PRO A 6 -18.85 -12.15 -8.22
CA PRO A 6 -17.63 -11.98 -7.44
C PRO A 6 -16.39 -11.68 -8.30
N TRP A 7 -16.33 -12.20 -9.51
CA TRP A 7 -15.27 -11.94 -10.49
C TRP A 7 -15.11 -10.47 -10.87
N SER A 8 -16.18 -9.67 -10.78
CA SER A 8 -16.13 -8.26 -11.18
C SER A 8 -15.46 -7.35 -10.14
N TRP A 9 -15.40 -7.77 -8.86
CA TRP A 9 -14.91 -6.91 -7.80
C TRP A 9 -13.80 -7.52 -6.92
N VAL A 10 -13.77 -8.85 -6.72
CA VAL A 10 -12.72 -9.50 -5.89
C VAL A 10 -11.32 -9.23 -6.47
N PRO A 11 -11.04 -9.49 -7.75
CA PRO A 11 -9.71 -9.24 -8.30
C PRO A 11 -9.26 -7.79 -8.16
N THR A 12 -10.12 -6.84 -8.50
CA THR A 12 -9.80 -5.41 -8.45
C THR A 12 -9.59 -4.91 -7.02
N LEU A 13 -10.36 -5.43 -6.07
CA LEU A 13 -10.24 -5.08 -4.65
C LEU A 13 -8.88 -5.50 -4.09
N TYR A 14 -8.43 -6.73 -4.36
CA TYR A 14 -7.16 -7.24 -3.86
C TYR A 14 -5.93 -6.72 -4.62
N ILE A 15 -6.09 -6.29 -5.88
CA ILE A 15 -5.07 -5.48 -6.57
C ILE A 15 -4.93 -4.13 -5.86
N ALA A 16 -6.06 -3.46 -5.57
CA ALA A 16 -6.06 -2.18 -4.89
C ALA A 16 -5.54 -2.25 -3.44
N GLU A 17 -5.56 -3.42 -2.81
CA GLU A 17 -4.98 -3.69 -1.50
C GLU A 17 -3.46 -3.94 -1.58
N GLY A 18 -3.02 -4.82 -2.47
CA GLY A 18 -1.61 -5.22 -2.57
C GLY A 18 -0.71 -4.13 -3.14
N PHE A 19 -1.21 -3.30 -4.06
CA PHE A 19 -0.41 -2.27 -4.71
C PHE A 19 0.11 -1.21 -3.73
N PRO A 20 -0.70 -0.54 -2.89
CA PRO A 20 -0.21 0.44 -1.92
C PRO A 20 0.74 -0.16 -0.89
N TYR A 21 0.47 -1.38 -0.42
CA TYR A 21 1.35 -2.09 0.49
C TYR A 21 2.76 -2.25 -0.09
N ALA A 22 2.86 -2.73 -1.34
CA ALA A 22 4.15 -2.90 -2.00
C ALA A 22 4.86 -1.57 -2.24
N VAL A 23 4.12 -0.53 -2.66
CA VAL A 23 4.68 0.81 -2.85
C VAL A 23 5.26 1.34 -1.55
N ILE A 24 4.52 1.31 -0.44
CA ILE A 24 4.96 1.82 0.85
C ILE A 24 6.21 1.06 1.33
N THR A 25 6.21 -0.25 1.32
CA THR A 25 7.31 -1.07 1.81
C THR A 25 8.56 -0.97 0.94
N THR A 26 8.42 -0.95 -0.37
CA THR A 26 9.56 -0.84 -1.30
C THR A 26 10.08 0.59 -1.38
N LEU A 27 9.18 1.57 -1.48
CA LEU A 27 9.54 2.98 -1.58
C LEU A 27 10.27 3.47 -0.32
N SER A 28 9.86 3.03 0.88
CA SER A 28 10.53 3.41 2.13
C SER A 28 12.01 3.00 2.15
N VAL A 29 12.32 1.77 1.73
CA VAL A 29 13.71 1.28 1.65
C VAL A 29 14.53 2.10 0.64
N ILE A 30 13.97 2.34 -0.54
CA ILE A 30 14.62 3.14 -1.60
C ILE A 30 14.88 4.55 -1.09
N MET A 31 13.88 5.18 -0.49
CA MET A 31 13.99 6.55 0.04
C MET A 31 15.06 6.65 1.13
N PHE A 32 15.06 5.75 2.11
CA PHE A 32 16.07 5.77 3.17
C PHE A 32 17.49 5.59 2.64
N LYS A 33 17.67 4.74 1.62
CA LYS A 33 18.98 4.54 1.00
C LYS A 33 19.44 5.70 0.10
N THR A 34 18.51 6.40 -0.55
CA THR A 34 18.86 7.43 -1.54
C THR A 34 18.89 8.84 -0.96
N LEU A 35 18.03 9.16 0.00
CA LEU A 35 17.92 10.50 0.59
C LEU A 35 18.84 10.69 1.80
N ASP A 36 19.15 9.63 2.52
CA ASP A 36 20.11 9.64 3.63
C ASP A 36 21.16 8.53 3.43
N ALA A 37 22.13 8.82 2.56
CA ALA A 37 23.20 7.88 2.24
C ALA A 37 24.11 7.52 3.45
N GLY A 38 23.98 8.23 4.59
CA GLY A 38 24.68 7.95 5.85
C GLY A 38 23.90 7.01 6.78
N MET A 39 22.66 6.68 6.47
CA MET A 39 21.82 5.82 7.33
C MET A 39 22.33 4.37 7.30
N SER A 40 22.57 3.79 8.48
CA SER A 40 22.99 2.39 8.59
C SER A 40 21.86 1.44 8.18
N ASP A 41 22.21 0.24 7.67
CA ASP A 41 21.22 -0.79 7.33
C ASP A 41 20.36 -1.18 8.54
N THR A 42 20.91 -1.13 9.75
CA THR A 42 20.17 -1.38 11.00
C THR A 42 19.09 -0.31 11.23
N SER A 43 19.39 0.96 10.99
CA SER A 43 18.43 2.06 11.11
C SER A 43 17.33 1.96 10.05
N ILE A 44 17.69 1.61 8.83
CA ILE A 44 16.71 1.38 7.75
C ILE A 44 15.77 0.23 8.12
N ALA A 45 16.31 -0.89 8.62
CA ALA A 45 15.52 -2.02 9.07
C ALA A 45 14.59 -1.64 10.23
N PHE A 46 15.04 -0.82 11.18
CA PHE A 46 14.22 -0.31 12.27
C PHE A 46 13.02 0.52 11.75
N TRP A 47 13.28 1.52 10.90
CA TRP A 47 12.22 2.39 10.39
C TRP A 47 11.23 1.65 9.47
N THR A 48 11.71 0.74 8.64
CA THR A 48 10.82 -0.09 7.80
C THR A 48 9.97 -1.05 8.63
N SER A 49 10.52 -1.61 9.71
CA SER A 49 9.75 -2.42 10.67
C SER A 49 8.67 -1.60 11.38
N LEU A 50 8.99 -0.36 11.76
CA LEU A 50 8.04 0.57 12.36
C LEU A 50 6.88 0.89 11.41
N LEU A 51 7.16 1.07 10.12
CA LEU A 51 6.14 1.26 9.09
C LEU A 51 5.24 0.02 8.90
N GLY A 52 5.69 -1.16 9.31
CA GLY A 52 4.90 -2.39 9.32
C GLY A 52 3.90 -2.49 10.48
N LEU A 53 4.07 -1.69 11.56
CA LEU A 53 3.22 -1.75 12.75
C LEU A 53 1.71 -1.59 12.46
N PRO A 54 1.26 -0.72 11.56
CA PRO A 54 -0.17 -0.60 11.29
C PRO A 54 -0.84 -1.92 10.90
N TRP A 55 -0.18 -2.78 10.14
CA TRP A 55 -0.75 -4.09 9.78
C TRP A 55 -0.78 -5.07 10.96
N VAL A 56 0.20 -5.01 11.86
CA VAL A 56 0.25 -5.82 13.09
C VAL A 56 -0.83 -5.36 14.07
N LEU A 57 -1.02 -4.05 14.20
CA LEU A 57 -1.98 -3.45 15.11
C LEU A 57 -3.40 -3.36 14.54
N LYS A 58 -3.61 -3.73 13.26
CA LYS A 58 -4.92 -3.73 12.58
C LYS A 58 -6.07 -4.30 13.44
N PRO A 59 -5.92 -5.40 14.20
CA PRO A 59 -7.01 -5.96 15.02
C PRO A 59 -7.57 -5.00 16.08
N PHE A 60 -6.80 -3.99 16.51
CA PHE A 60 -7.26 -3.05 17.52
C PHE A 60 -8.33 -2.07 17.01
N TRP A 61 -8.31 -1.70 15.72
CA TRP A 61 -9.29 -0.78 15.15
C TRP A 61 -10.20 -1.42 14.08
N ALA A 62 -9.92 -2.64 13.63
CA ALA A 62 -10.80 -3.36 12.72
C ALA A 62 -12.26 -3.44 13.23
N PRO A 63 -12.53 -3.67 14.54
CA PRO A 63 -13.89 -3.64 15.06
C PRO A 63 -14.59 -2.28 14.89
N CYS A 64 -13.85 -1.17 14.95
CA CYS A 64 -14.43 0.15 14.69
C CYS A 64 -14.92 0.29 13.24
N ILE A 65 -14.18 -0.28 12.29
CA ILE A 65 -14.58 -0.31 10.86
C ILE A 65 -15.83 -1.17 10.68
N ASP A 66 -16.03 -2.18 11.53
CA ASP A 66 -17.21 -3.05 11.49
C ASP A 66 -18.44 -2.38 12.09
N LEU A 67 -18.25 -1.58 13.14
CA LEU A 67 -19.33 -0.89 13.85
C LEU A 67 -19.77 0.41 13.15
N PHE A 68 -18.86 1.13 12.51
CA PHE A 68 -19.11 2.47 11.98
C PHE A 68 -19.10 2.50 10.45
N GLY A 69 -20.25 2.81 9.86
CA GLY A 69 -20.39 3.09 8.43
C GLY A 69 -20.48 1.84 7.54
N ARG A 70 -20.39 2.09 6.25
CA ARG A 70 -20.43 1.05 5.22
C ARG A 70 -19.00 0.67 4.82
N LYS A 71 -18.68 -0.61 4.72
CA LYS A 71 -17.37 -1.10 4.26
C LYS A 71 -16.88 -0.43 2.97
N ARG A 72 -17.80 -0.28 2.00
CA ARG A 72 -17.50 0.40 0.73
C ARG A 72 -17.07 1.86 0.93
N GLY A 73 -17.65 2.56 1.90
CA GLY A 73 -17.23 3.93 2.24
C GLY A 73 -15.80 3.96 2.75
N TRP A 74 -15.45 3.08 3.67
CA TRP A 74 -14.09 2.95 4.18
C TRP A 74 -13.08 2.64 3.07
N ILE A 75 -13.38 1.66 2.20
CA ILE A 75 -12.54 1.29 1.06
C ILE A 75 -12.24 2.52 0.18
N LEU A 76 -13.29 3.24 -0.26
CA LEU A 76 -13.13 4.38 -1.15
C LEU A 76 -12.40 5.56 -0.48
N SER A 77 -12.69 5.83 0.80
CA SER A 77 -12.01 6.89 1.55
C SER A 77 -10.53 6.59 1.74
N CYS A 78 -10.18 5.35 2.08
CA CYS A 78 -8.78 4.95 2.22
C CYS A 78 -8.04 4.99 0.87
N GLN A 79 -8.67 4.58 -0.22
CA GLN A 79 -8.08 4.68 -1.57
C GLN A 79 -7.82 6.14 -1.97
N ALA A 80 -8.78 7.03 -1.73
CA ALA A 80 -8.61 8.46 -2.01
C ALA A 80 -7.49 9.07 -1.15
N LEU A 81 -7.43 8.72 0.14
CA LEU A 81 -6.37 9.18 1.04
C LEU A 81 -5.00 8.66 0.61
N LEU A 82 -4.90 7.38 0.24
CA LEU A 82 -3.67 6.78 -0.27
C LEU A 82 -3.18 7.47 -1.54
N ALA A 83 -4.08 7.70 -2.51
CA ALA A 83 -3.75 8.41 -3.74
C ALA A 83 -3.25 9.83 -3.46
N LEU A 84 -3.91 10.56 -2.54
CA LEU A 84 -3.49 11.89 -2.12
C LEU A 84 -2.11 11.88 -1.45
N LEU A 85 -1.87 10.97 -0.50
CA LEU A 85 -0.59 10.88 0.21
C LEU A 85 0.55 10.53 -0.74
N LEU A 86 0.36 9.56 -1.64
CA LEU A 86 1.38 9.20 -2.63
C LEU A 86 1.65 10.35 -3.61
N LEU A 87 0.62 11.08 -4.03
CA LEU A 87 0.78 12.28 -4.86
C LEU A 87 1.57 13.36 -4.13
N LEU A 88 1.22 13.67 -2.87
CA LEU A 88 1.94 14.65 -2.07
C LEU A 88 3.40 14.25 -1.87
N MET A 89 3.69 12.98 -1.61
CA MET A 89 5.05 12.47 -1.53
C MET A 89 5.81 12.69 -2.85
N ALA A 90 5.21 12.35 -3.98
CA ALA A 90 5.81 12.55 -5.30
C ALA A 90 6.13 14.02 -5.58
N LEU A 91 5.27 14.94 -5.12
CA LEU A 91 5.46 16.38 -5.28
C LEU A 91 6.51 16.95 -4.31
N THR A 92 6.67 16.36 -3.12
CA THR A 92 7.60 16.88 -2.09
C THR A 92 9.03 16.39 -2.24
N ILE A 93 9.25 15.23 -2.83
CA ILE A 93 10.61 14.65 -3.05
C ILE A 93 11.55 15.63 -3.80
N PRO A 94 11.16 16.30 -4.91
CA PRO A 94 12.05 17.21 -5.63
C PRO A 94 12.44 18.46 -4.86
N PHE A 95 11.63 18.86 -3.88
CA PHE A 95 11.84 20.08 -3.09
C PHE A 95 12.65 19.88 -1.82
N SER A 96 13.37 18.74 -1.69
CA SER A 96 14.17 18.43 -0.49
C SER A 96 13.34 18.51 0.80
N ALA A 97 12.08 18.09 0.72
CA ALA A 97 11.22 17.98 1.90
C ALA A 97 11.96 17.17 2.97
N GLY A 98 12.00 17.71 4.19
CA GLY A 98 12.76 17.07 5.26
C GLY A 98 12.33 15.60 5.45
N MET A 99 13.32 14.73 5.69
CA MET A 99 13.09 13.30 5.95
C MET A 99 11.93 13.03 6.94
N PRO A 100 11.76 13.82 8.04
CA PRO A 100 10.64 13.62 8.96
C PRO A 100 9.26 13.74 8.32
N LEU A 101 9.08 14.67 7.37
CA LEU A 101 7.80 14.84 6.67
C LEU A 101 7.49 13.62 5.79
N LEU A 102 8.47 13.11 5.07
CA LEU A 102 8.32 11.93 4.22
C LEU A 102 8.02 10.66 5.05
N VAL A 103 8.70 10.49 6.19
CA VAL A 103 8.43 9.39 7.13
C VAL A 103 7.01 9.49 7.69
N LEU A 104 6.54 10.70 8.05
CA LEU A 104 5.18 10.91 8.51
C LEU A 104 4.16 10.55 7.43
N MET A 105 4.37 10.97 6.18
CA MET A 105 3.49 10.63 5.06
C MET A 105 3.46 9.12 4.80
N LEU A 106 4.61 8.43 4.86
CA LEU A 106 4.67 6.97 4.75
C LEU A 106 3.90 6.28 5.87
N PHE A 107 4.00 6.79 7.09
CA PHE A 107 3.30 6.23 8.25
C PHE A 107 1.78 6.40 8.12
N LEU A 108 1.32 7.58 7.70
CA LEU A 108 -0.10 7.82 7.42
C LEU A 108 -0.61 6.94 6.27
N ALA A 109 0.21 6.75 5.22
CA ALA A 109 -0.13 5.85 4.12
C ALA A 109 -0.20 4.39 4.59
N ALA A 110 0.69 3.96 5.48
CA ALA A 110 0.65 2.62 6.08
C ALA A 110 -0.63 2.39 6.90
N PHE A 111 -1.06 3.38 7.71
CA PHE A 111 -2.33 3.32 8.42
C PHE A 111 -3.53 3.28 7.48
N ALA A 112 -3.55 4.12 6.45
CA ALA A 112 -4.61 4.12 5.44
C ALA A 112 -4.69 2.79 4.68
N SER A 113 -3.53 2.21 4.33
CA SER A 113 -3.44 0.92 3.63
C SER A 113 -3.90 -0.24 4.52
N SER A 114 -3.49 -0.30 5.79
CA SER A 114 -3.93 -1.34 6.72
C SER A 114 -5.42 -1.22 7.08
N THR A 115 -5.96 0.01 7.08
CA THR A 115 -7.41 0.25 7.28
C THR A 115 -8.21 -0.17 6.04
N HIS A 116 -7.69 0.11 4.84
CA HIS A 116 -8.24 -0.38 3.57
C HIS A 116 -8.33 -1.91 3.56
N ASP A 117 -7.23 -2.57 3.94
CA ASP A 117 -7.10 -4.03 4.04
C ASP A 117 -8.17 -4.62 5.00
N ALA A 118 -8.33 -4.04 6.20
CA ALA A 118 -9.37 -4.48 7.13
C ALA A 118 -10.80 -4.29 6.57
N ALA A 119 -11.05 -3.18 5.88
CA ALA A 119 -12.35 -2.91 5.26
C ALA A 119 -12.62 -3.85 4.07
N ALA A 120 -11.60 -4.16 3.27
CA ALA A 120 -11.66 -5.07 2.13
C ALA A 120 -11.96 -6.51 2.57
N ASP A 121 -11.24 -6.99 3.60
CA ASP A 121 -11.49 -8.31 4.19
C ASP A 121 -12.91 -8.42 4.76
N GLY A 122 -13.37 -7.39 5.49
CA GLY A 122 -14.75 -7.35 5.98
C GLY A 122 -15.79 -7.32 4.86
N PHE A 123 -15.51 -6.60 3.77
CA PHE A 123 -16.40 -6.56 2.60
C PHE A 123 -16.45 -7.92 1.88
N TYR A 124 -15.32 -8.61 1.77
CA TYR A 124 -15.21 -9.95 1.21
C TYR A 124 -16.08 -10.95 1.99
N ILE A 125 -15.99 -10.95 3.33
CA ILE A 125 -16.75 -11.86 4.19
C ILE A 125 -18.26 -11.60 4.08
N ILE A 126 -18.70 -10.35 4.06
CA ILE A 126 -20.13 -10.00 3.99
C ILE A 126 -20.68 -10.19 2.56
N GLY A 127 -19.84 -9.98 1.55
CA GLY A 127 -20.25 -10.00 0.15
C GLY A 127 -20.41 -11.39 -0.47
N LEU A 128 -19.79 -12.42 0.13
CA LEU A 128 -19.69 -13.79 -0.39
C LEU A 128 -20.28 -14.81 0.60
N ASN A 129 -20.94 -15.85 0.08
CA ASN A 129 -21.29 -17.01 0.90
C ASN A 129 -20.06 -17.90 1.15
N GLU A 130 -20.15 -18.86 2.09
CA GLU A 130 -19.03 -19.72 2.49
C GLU A 130 -18.39 -20.47 1.32
N HIS A 131 -19.21 -20.97 0.39
CA HIS A 131 -18.71 -21.67 -0.80
C HIS A 131 -17.96 -20.72 -1.73
N GLU A 132 -18.47 -19.53 -1.97
CA GLU A 132 -17.80 -18.50 -2.76
C GLU A 132 -16.50 -18.03 -2.09
N GLN A 133 -16.50 -17.84 -0.76
CA GLN A 133 -15.30 -17.49 -0.01
C GLN A 133 -14.19 -18.53 -0.17
N ALA A 134 -14.54 -19.81 -0.11
CA ALA A 134 -13.60 -20.89 -0.33
C ALA A 134 -13.01 -20.87 -1.75
N LEU A 135 -13.86 -20.72 -2.77
CA LEU A 135 -13.43 -20.64 -4.17
C LEU A 135 -12.53 -19.43 -4.45
N PHE A 136 -12.92 -18.26 -3.95
CA PHE A 136 -12.21 -17.01 -4.21
C PHE A 136 -10.99 -16.80 -3.30
N SER A 137 -10.75 -17.64 -2.30
CA SER A 137 -9.60 -17.55 -1.41
C SER A 137 -8.26 -17.61 -2.16
N GLY A 138 -8.10 -18.56 -3.10
CA GLY A 138 -6.92 -18.65 -3.96
C GLY A 138 -6.81 -17.47 -4.93
N ILE A 139 -7.94 -17.05 -5.50
CA ILE A 139 -8.01 -15.95 -6.47
C ILE A 139 -7.57 -14.64 -5.82
N ARG A 140 -8.11 -14.30 -4.65
CA ARG A 140 -7.71 -13.08 -3.92
C ARG A 140 -6.20 -13.04 -3.66
N ASN A 141 -5.63 -14.14 -3.17
CA ASN A 141 -4.19 -14.23 -2.91
C ASN A 141 -3.35 -14.09 -4.18
N THR A 142 -3.82 -14.63 -5.29
CA THR A 142 -3.13 -14.52 -6.59
C THR A 142 -3.10 -13.06 -7.06
N PHE A 143 -4.23 -12.38 -7.05
CA PHE A 143 -4.31 -10.98 -7.48
C PHE A 143 -3.57 -10.02 -6.54
N TYR A 144 -3.59 -10.29 -5.23
CA TYR A 144 -2.77 -9.59 -4.27
C TYR A 144 -1.27 -9.72 -4.59
N ARG A 145 -0.79 -10.95 -4.82
CA ARG A 145 0.63 -11.19 -5.19
C ARG A 145 1.01 -10.59 -6.53
N LEU A 146 0.11 -10.65 -7.52
CA LEU A 146 0.33 -9.97 -8.80
C LEU A 146 0.48 -8.46 -8.64
N ALA A 147 -0.32 -7.85 -7.77
CA ALA A 147 -0.21 -6.44 -7.43
C ALA A 147 1.14 -6.10 -6.78
N LEU A 148 1.62 -6.94 -5.85
CA LEU A 148 2.96 -6.78 -5.24
C LEU A 148 4.06 -6.80 -6.29
N LEU A 149 4.06 -7.80 -7.16
CA LEU A 149 5.07 -7.95 -8.22
C LEU A 149 5.03 -6.79 -9.22
N ALA A 150 3.83 -6.37 -9.62
CA ALA A 150 3.63 -5.26 -10.54
C ALA A 150 4.15 -3.94 -9.92
N ALA A 151 3.80 -3.64 -8.67
CA ALA A 151 4.25 -2.44 -7.98
C ALA A 151 5.76 -2.41 -7.80
N GLN A 152 6.36 -3.52 -7.38
CA GLN A 152 7.81 -3.64 -7.22
C GLN A 152 8.54 -3.51 -8.57
N GLY A 153 8.02 -4.16 -9.62
CA GLY A 153 8.59 -4.07 -10.97
C GLY A 153 8.58 -2.64 -11.51
N VAL A 154 7.46 -1.91 -11.35
CA VAL A 154 7.36 -0.51 -11.76
C VAL A 154 8.35 0.37 -10.99
N LEU A 155 8.42 0.23 -9.66
CA LEU A 155 9.32 1.03 -8.84
C LEU A 155 10.80 0.78 -9.18
N LEU A 156 11.20 -0.48 -9.35
CA LEU A 156 12.57 -0.83 -9.73
C LEU A 156 12.91 -0.31 -11.12
N SER A 157 12.00 -0.41 -12.10
CA SER A 157 12.19 0.14 -13.44
C SER A 157 12.37 1.67 -13.40
N CYS A 158 11.56 2.38 -12.62
CA CYS A 158 11.69 3.82 -12.44
C CYS A 158 13.04 4.21 -11.83
N VAL A 159 13.48 3.50 -10.79
CA VAL A 159 14.79 3.75 -10.16
C VAL A 159 15.92 3.50 -11.15
N PHE A 160 15.87 2.40 -11.88
CA PHE A 160 16.89 2.06 -12.88
C PHE A 160 17.00 3.11 -13.99
N THR A 161 15.88 3.57 -14.55
CA THR A 161 15.87 4.60 -15.59
C THR A 161 16.42 5.93 -15.07
N LEU A 162 16.05 6.35 -13.85
CA LEU A 162 16.54 7.59 -13.25
C LEU A 162 18.05 7.55 -12.96
N THR A 163 18.56 6.43 -12.50
CA THR A 163 20.01 6.27 -12.26
C THR A 163 20.78 6.21 -13.55
N ALA A 164 20.28 5.53 -14.59
CA ALA A 164 20.90 5.50 -15.90
C ALA A 164 21.00 6.91 -16.53
N HIS A 165 19.93 7.71 -16.44
CA HIS A 165 19.95 9.09 -16.93
C HIS A 165 20.97 9.97 -16.20
N ARG A 166 21.13 9.82 -14.89
CA ARG A 166 22.14 10.57 -14.13
C ARG A 166 23.57 10.24 -14.57
N HIS A 167 23.87 8.98 -14.86
CA HIS A 167 25.20 8.59 -15.35
C HIS A 167 25.52 9.11 -16.75
N ILE A 168 24.51 9.19 -17.64
CA ILE A 168 24.69 9.74 -19.00
C ILE A 168 24.89 11.26 -18.97
N SER A 169 24.20 11.98 -18.08
CA SER A 169 24.30 13.44 -17.97
C SER A 169 25.56 13.93 -17.20
N ALA A 170 26.31 13.03 -16.59
CA ALA A 170 27.55 13.34 -15.85
C ALA A 170 28.82 13.07 -16.65
N GLN A 171 28.70 12.56 -17.88
CA GLN A 171 29.78 12.41 -18.89
C GLN A 171 29.74 13.55 -19.91
#